data_82faf7fdbe79692cf77cb53a1a21a964
#
_entry.id   82faf7fdbe79692cf77cb53a1a21a964
#
_cell.length_a   1.000
_cell.length_b   1.000
_cell.length_c   1.000
_cell.angle_alpha   90.00
_cell.angle_beta   90.00
_cell.angle_gamma   90.00
#
_symmetry.space_group_name_H-M   'P 1'
#
loop_
_entity.id
_entity.type
_entity.pdbx_description
1 polymer ?
#
loop_
_entity_poly.entity_id
_entity_poly.type
_entity_poly.pdbx_seq_one_letter_code
_entity_poly.pdbx_strand_id
1 'polypeptide(L)'
;RERARTHVAGAAKSSCRIVASQGDPCTEYPEFEDLDPVGCVVRVVRSIDARGHGKRAIVVGVVRTRLSPPIEDSPALRMRLDVLEDVDSDQNVSDEMWKKVVALAHSVIDLHDDYPDEWKNFVSGIPGAGLLADVVTSTLPLPPEEKALLLAEANPTRRLERVASHLEREVTIAETQRALNQTSDSDDMDPDRRERFLRRRMRELENKLGEADPSTRA
;
A
#
# COMPACT_ATOMS: atom_id res chain seq x y z
N ARG A 1 6.31 14.71 -6.18
CA ARG A 1 6.14 13.87 -4.95
C ARG A 1 5.08 14.55 -4.10
N GLU A 2 3.83 14.33 -4.41
CA GLU A 2 2.71 14.72 -3.56
C GLU A 2 2.68 13.82 -2.33
N ARG A 3 2.81 14.43 -1.16
CA ARG A 3 2.64 13.75 0.11
C ARG A 3 1.18 13.95 0.52
N ALA A 4 0.41 12.88 0.52
CA ALA A 4 -0.90 12.88 1.16
C ALA A 4 -0.75 13.44 2.59
N ARG A 5 -1.49 14.49 2.91
CA ARG A 5 -1.57 15.00 4.29
C ARG A 5 -2.58 14.15 5.03
N THR A 6 -2.12 13.45 6.03
CA THR A 6 -2.96 12.62 6.89
C THR A 6 -3.31 13.43 8.13
N HIS A 7 -4.59 13.65 8.37
CA HIS A 7 -5.07 14.36 9.56
C HIS A 7 -5.24 13.40 10.73
N VAL A 8 -4.82 13.85 11.91
CA VAL A 8 -4.89 13.07 13.14
C VAL A 8 -5.93 13.71 14.05
N ALA A 9 -7.10 13.09 14.15
CA ALA A 9 -8.14 13.50 15.11
C ALA A 9 -7.78 13.01 16.53
N GLY A 10 -7.83 13.90 17.52
CA GLY A 10 -7.33 13.62 18.86
C GLY A 10 -8.40 13.44 19.92
N ALA A 11 -8.37 12.34 20.67
CA ALA A 11 -9.06 12.20 21.94
C ALA A 11 -8.11 12.52 23.11
N ALA A 12 -8.51 13.40 24.00
CA ALA A 12 -7.75 13.73 25.20
C ALA A 12 -7.71 12.53 26.18
N LYS A 13 -6.53 12.17 26.66
CA LYS A 13 -6.18 11.15 27.66
C LYS A 13 -5.84 9.74 27.19
N SER A 14 -5.96 9.40 25.92
CA SER A 14 -5.43 8.15 25.37
C SER A 14 -4.35 8.48 24.34
N SER A 15 -3.24 7.75 24.32
CA SER A 15 -2.20 7.89 23.33
C SER A 15 -2.63 7.38 21.93
N CYS A 16 -3.86 6.96 21.79
CA CYS A 16 -4.45 6.50 20.53
C CYS A 16 -5.08 7.67 19.77
N ARG A 17 -4.84 7.72 18.47
CA ARG A 17 -5.38 8.70 17.54
C ARG A 17 -5.89 7.99 16.31
N ILE A 18 -6.79 8.65 15.57
CA ILE A 18 -7.25 8.14 14.29
C ILE A 18 -6.46 8.85 13.20
N VAL A 19 -6.11 8.09 12.18
CA VAL A 19 -5.53 8.59 10.93
C VAL A 19 -6.44 8.10 9.81
N ALA A 20 -6.93 9.04 9.02
CA ALA A 20 -7.68 8.79 7.81
C ALA A 20 -7.06 9.60 6.67
N SER A 21 -7.23 9.14 5.46
CA SER A 21 -6.90 9.89 4.26
C SER A 21 -7.97 10.95 4.00
N GLN A 22 -7.63 12.04 3.34
CA GLN A 22 -8.55 13.07 2.87
C GLN A 22 -8.51 13.15 1.35
N GLY A 23 -9.66 13.41 0.73
CA GLY A 23 -9.79 13.46 -0.73
C GLY A 23 -8.99 14.60 -1.37
N ASP A 24 -8.97 15.78 -0.75
CA ASP A 24 -8.19 16.93 -1.22
C ASP A 24 -7.02 17.24 -0.28
N PRO A 25 -5.77 16.98 -0.70
CA PRO A 25 -4.59 17.26 0.12
C PRO A 25 -4.35 18.75 0.37
N CYS A 26 -5.04 19.64 -0.34
CA CYS A 26 -4.92 21.11 -0.18
C CYS A 26 -5.82 21.66 0.91
N THR A 27 -6.80 20.91 1.40
CA THR A 27 -7.69 21.32 2.48
C THR A 27 -6.91 21.43 3.79
N GLU A 28 -6.81 22.64 4.34
CA GLU A 28 -6.05 22.89 5.57
C GLU A 28 -6.80 22.43 6.82
N TYR A 29 -8.12 22.53 6.82
CA TYR A 29 -9.04 22.14 7.89
C TYR A 29 -10.12 21.24 7.30
N PRO A 30 -9.87 19.93 7.10
CA PRO A 30 -10.86 19.03 6.53
C PRO A 30 -12.03 18.83 7.50
N GLU A 31 -13.23 18.83 6.95
CA GLU A 31 -14.44 18.43 7.63
C GLU A 31 -14.59 16.90 7.60
N PHE A 32 -15.61 16.37 8.24
CA PHE A 32 -15.81 14.92 8.32
C PHE A 32 -16.07 14.31 6.93
N GLU A 33 -16.79 15.03 6.08
CA GLU A 33 -17.15 14.64 4.72
C GLU A 33 -15.94 14.57 3.76
N ASP A 34 -14.87 15.26 4.11
CA ASP A 34 -13.62 15.24 3.33
C ASP A 34 -12.76 14.00 3.64
N LEU A 35 -13.11 13.23 4.68
CA LEU A 35 -12.32 12.09 5.11
C LEU A 35 -12.82 10.79 4.48
N ASP A 36 -11.89 9.89 4.17
CA ASP A 36 -12.25 8.53 3.78
C ASP A 36 -13.04 7.83 4.90
N PRO A 37 -14.06 7.02 4.55
CA PRO A 37 -14.95 6.40 5.53
C PRO A 37 -14.26 5.37 6.42
N VAL A 38 -13.07 4.92 6.06
CA VAL A 38 -12.26 3.98 6.83
C VAL A 38 -10.90 4.59 7.13
N GLY A 39 -10.54 4.52 8.39
CA GLY A 39 -9.24 4.95 8.87
C GLY A 39 -8.57 3.90 9.74
N CYS A 40 -7.48 4.29 10.37
CA CYS A 40 -6.73 3.44 11.28
C CYS A 40 -6.58 4.13 12.63
N VAL A 41 -6.87 3.40 13.72
CA VAL A 41 -6.45 3.81 15.04
C VAL A 41 -4.95 3.62 15.14
N VAL A 42 -4.24 4.66 15.52
CA VAL A 42 -2.79 4.63 15.60
C VAL A 42 -2.30 5.01 17.00
N ARG A 43 -1.17 4.44 17.37
CA ARG A 43 -0.42 4.87 18.55
C ARG A 43 0.74 5.75 18.09
N VAL A 44 0.82 6.96 18.66
CA VAL A 44 1.95 7.87 18.39
C VAL A 44 3.15 7.36 19.17
N VAL A 45 4.21 6.99 18.46
CA VAL A 45 5.48 6.53 19.03
C VAL A 45 6.38 7.72 19.34
N ARG A 46 6.45 8.68 18.40
CA ARG A 46 7.30 9.85 18.53
C ARG A 46 6.70 11.04 17.79
N SER A 47 6.76 12.21 18.38
CA SER A 47 6.43 13.48 17.73
C SER A 47 7.71 14.33 17.58
N ILE A 48 7.88 14.93 16.41
CA ILE A 48 9.05 15.74 16.06
C ILE A 48 8.54 17.08 15.56
N ASP A 49 8.97 18.16 16.20
CA ASP A 49 8.73 19.51 15.70
C ASP A 49 9.68 19.80 14.52
N ALA A 50 9.15 19.86 13.32
CA ALA A 50 9.89 20.24 12.14
C ALA A 50 9.84 21.77 12.01
N ARG A 51 10.93 22.44 12.40
CA ARG A 51 11.05 23.91 12.37
C ARG A 51 10.55 24.46 11.02
N GLY A 52 9.45 25.20 11.05
CA GLY A 52 8.84 25.83 9.86
C GLY A 52 7.95 24.93 8.98
N HIS A 53 7.81 23.63 9.27
CA HIS A 53 7.03 22.68 8.47
C HIS A 53 5.97 21.90 9.29
N GLY A 54 5.60 22.41 10.46
CA GLY A 54 4.62 21.79 11.34
C GLY A 54 5.17 20.59 12.12
N LYS A 55 4.27 19.85 12.75
CA LYS A 55 4.62 18.66 13.55
C LYS A 55 4.61 17.41 12.69
N ARG A 56 5.62 16.58 12.83
CA ARG A 56 5.66 15.22 12.24
C ARG A 56 5.53 14.21 13.36
N ALA A 57 4.82 13.12 13.10
CA ALA A 57 4.67 12.04 14.05
C ALA A 57 5.04 10.69 13.39
N ILE A 58 5.75 9.86 14.15
CA ILE A 58 5.91 8.46 13.83
C ILE A 58 4.78 7.74 14.55
N VAL A 59 3.98 6.99 13.80
CA VAL A 59 2.80 6.30 14.31
C VAL A 59 2.87 4.82 13.95
N VAL A 60 2.25 4.00 14.79
CA VAL A 60 2.04 2.56 14.54
C VAL A 60 0.54 2.31 14.45
N GLY A 61 0.11 1.67 13.37
CA GLY A 61 -1.26 1.22 13.21
C GLY A 61 -1.61 0.18 14.27
N VAL A 62 -2.81 0.27 14.82
CA VAL A 62 -3.32 -0.64 15.86
C VAL A 62 -4.49 -1.46 15.32
N VAL A 63 -5.50 -0.78 14.77
CA VAL A 63 -6.71 -1.44 14.26
C VAL A 63 -7.38 -0.54 13.22
N ARG A 64 -7.97 -1.17 12.21
CA ARG A 64 -8.82 -0.50 11.22
C ARG A 64 -10.14 -0.12 11.84
N THR A 65 -10.68 1.01 11.45
CA THR A 65 -11.95 1.49 12.00
C THR A 65 -12.77 2.19 10.93
N ARG A 66 -14.08 2.01 10.98
CA ARG A 66 -15.00 2.85 10.23
C ARG A 66 -15.21 4.14 11.00
N LEU A 67 -15.19 5.25 10.29
CA LEU A 67 -15.44 6.57 10.86
C LEU A 67 -16.95 6.82 10.94
N SER A 68 -17.42 7.24 12.10
CA SER A 68 -18.78 7.69 12.30
C SER A 68 -18.84 9.21 12.39
N PRO A 69 -19.99 9.84 12.12
CA PRO A 69 -20.11 11.30 12.23
C PRO A 69 -19.64 11.82 13.59
N PRO A 70 -19.14 13.05 13.67
CA PRO A 70 -18.68 13.66 14.91
C PRO A 70 -19.78 13.68 15.98
N ILE A 71 -19.36 13.47 17.24
CA ILE A 71 -20.30 13.43 18.38
C ILE A 71 -20.61 14.85 18.90
N GLU A 72 -19.67 15.79 18.76
CA GLU A 72 -19.76 17.15 19.26
C GLU A 72 -19.03 18.13 18.31
N ASP A 73 -19.52 19.36 18.25
CA ASP A 73 -18.83 20.51 17.67
C ASP A 73 -17.63 20.89 18.56
N SER A 74 -16.53 20.23 18.35
CA SER A 74 -15.26 20.49 19.03
C SER A 74 -14.25 20.99 17.99
N PRO A 75 -13.31 21.88 18.37
CA PRO A 75 -12.25 22.29 17.47
C PRO A 75 -11.35 21.12 17.02
N ALA A 76 -11.50 19.94 17.62
CA ALA A 76 -10.93 18.69 17.17
C ALA A 76 -12.07 17.70 16.92
N LEU A 77 -12.09 17.09 15.74
CA LEU A 77 -13.05 16.05 15.39
C LEU A 77 -12.99 14.91 16.40
N ARG A 78 -14.09 14.68 17.10
CA ARG A 78 -14.31 13.54 18.00
C ARG A 78 -15.39 12.67 17.43
N MET A 79 -15.09 11.40 17.21
CA MET A 79 -16.02 10.47 16.59
C MET A 79 -16.03 9.13 17.34
N ARG A 80 -17.14 8.41 17.19
CA ARG A 80 -17.22 7.02 17.64
C ARG A 80 -16.42 6.15 16.68
N LEU A 81 -15.80 5.11 17.21
CA LEU A 81 -15.02 4.16 16.45
C LEU A 81 -15.77 2.84 16.37
N ASP A 82 -15.99 2.40 15.15
CA ASP A 82 -16.50 1.06 14.87
C ASP A 82 -15.35 0.24 14.29
N VAL A 83 -14.82 -0.69 15.08
CA VAL A 83 -13.70 -1.55 14.67
C VAL A 83 -14.09 -2.32 13.42
N LEU A 84 -13.28 -2.25 12.40
CA LEU A 84 -13.45 -3.01 11.16
C LEU A 84 -12.69 -4.33 11.31
N GLU A 85 -13.40 -5.35 11.76
CA GLU A 85 -12.86 -6.71 11.89
C GLU A 85 -12.75 -7.39 10.53
N ASP A 86 -11.82 -8.34 10.41
CA ASP A 86 -11.74 -9.20 9.24
C ASP A 86 -12.95 -10.13 9.21
N VAL A 87 -13.58 -10.22 8.04
CA VAL A 87 -14.69 -11.15 7.83
C VAL A 87 -14.13 -12.55 7.63
N ASP A 88 -14.77 -13.54 8.25
CA ASP A 88 -14.39 -14.94 8.07
C ASP A 88 -14.29 -15.30 6.58
N SER A 89 -13.16 -15.91 6.22
CA SER A 89 -12.87 -16.40 4.89
C SER A 89 -12.55 -17.88 4.94
N ASP A 90 -12.71 -18.58 3.80
CA ASP A 90 -12.27 -19.97 3.71
C ASP A 90 -10.76 -20.05 4.00
N GLN A 91 -10.40 -20.80 5.05
CA GLN A 91 -9.02 -20.87 5.54
C GLN A 91 -8.08 -21.45 4.48
N ASN A 92 -8.53 -22.45 3.70
CA ASN A 92 -7.70 -23.07 2.67
C ASN A 92 -7.38 -22.08 1.54
N VAL A 93 -8.37 -21.32 1.07
CA VAL A 93 -8.17 -20.28 0.04
C VAL A 93 -7.28 -19.18 0.58
N SER A 94 -7.47 -18.80 1.84
CA SER A 94 -6.66 -17.78 2.51
C SER A 94 -5.19 -18.24 2.64
N ASP A 95 -4.94 -19.50 2.96
CA ASP A 95 -3.59 -20.05 3.10
C ASP A 95 -2.87 -20.16 1.74
N GLU A 96 -3.57 -20.54 0.68
CA GLU A 96 -3.00 -20.54 -0.68
C GLU A 96 -2.62 -19.15 -1.14
N MET A 97 -3.50 -18.18 -0.91
CA MET A 97 -3.25 -16.79 -1.26
C MET A 97 -2.11 -16.19 -0.43
N TRP A 98 -2.02 -16.55 0.86
CA TRP A 98 -0.91 -16.16 1.72
C TRP A 98 0.44 -16.65 1.14
N LYS A 99 0.53 -17.94 0.76
CA LYS A 99 1.74 -18.50 0.16
C LYS A 99 2.11 -17.80 -1.15
N LYS A 100 1.11 -17.50 -2.00
CA LYS A 100 1.32 -16.76 -3.25
C LYS A 100 1.91 -15.38 -2.99
N VAL A 101 1.34 -14.62 -2.06
CA VAL A 101 1.81 -13.27 -1.73
C VAL A 101 3.22 -13.28 -1.14
N VAL A 102 3.53 -14.24 -0.26
CA VAL A 102 4.89 -14.42 0.28
C VAL A 102 5.89 -14.69 -0.85
N ALA A 103 5.57 -15.59 -1.77
CA ALA A 103 6.45 -15.90 -2.90
C ALA A 103 6.69 -14.68 -3.80
N LEU A 104 5.65 -13.92 -4.11
CA LEU A 104 5.77 -12.69 -4.91
C LEU A 104 6.59 -11.62 -4.18
N ALA A 105 6.38 -11.44 -2.88
CA ALA A 105 7.16 -10.51 -2.08
C ALA A 105 8.66 -10.89 -2.04
N HIS A 106 8.97 -12.18 -1.94
CA HIS A 106 10.36 -12.67 -2.09
C HIS A 106 10.94 -12.32 -3.45
N SER A 107 10.16 -12.50 -4.53
CA SER A 107 10.62 -12.14 -5.88
C SER A 107 10.91 -10.64 -6.01
N VAL A 108 10.06 -9.78 -5.42
CA VAL A 108 10.32 -8.33 -5.39
C VAL A 108 11.59 -8.02 -4.62
N ILE A 109 11.81 -8.64 -3.45
CA ILE A 109 13.03 -8.46 -2.65
C ILE A 109 14.27 -8.90 -3.44
N ASP A 110 14.21 -10.02 -4.17
CA ASP A 110 15.32 -10.52 -4.99
C ASP A 110 15.66 -9.63 -6.20
N LEU A 111 14.69 -8.88 -6.68
CA LEU A 111 14.84 -8.01 -7.84
C LEU A 111 15.34 -6.61 -7.49
N HIS A 112 15.24 -6.21 -6.25
CA HIS A 112 15.64 -4.89 -5.76
C HIS A 112 16.81 -5.01 -4.78
N ASP A 113 17.96 -4.45 -5.13
CA ASP A 113 19.17 -4.46 -4.29
C ASP A 113 19.04 -3.63 -3.00
N ASP A 114 18.00 -2.81 -2.91
CA ASP A 114 17.73 -1.93 -1.75
C ASP A 114 17.10 -2.68 -0.56
N TYR A 115 16.59 -3.90 -0.76
CA TYR A 115 15.97 -4.68 0.28
C TYR A 115 16.94 -5.70 0.89
N PRO A 116 17.14 -5.68 2.23
CA PRO A 116 17.92 -6.70 2.92
C PRO A 116 17.26 -8.10 2.82
N ASP A 117 18.06 -9.16 2.72
CA ASP A 117 17.56 -10.56 2.68
C ASP A 117 16.76 -10.95 3.93
N GLU A 118 17.02 -10.30 5.05
CA GLU A 118 16.29 -10.52 6.31
C GLU A 118 14.79 -10.23 6.16
N TRP A 119 14.41 -9.39 5.20
CA TRP A 119 13.01 -9.09 4.93
C TRP A 119 12.21 -10.28 4.43
N LYS A 120 12.86 -11.25 3.76
CA LYS A 120 12.22 -12.52 3.35
C LYS A 120 11.77 -13.32 4.57
N ASN A 121 12.65 -13.42 5.58
CA ASN A 121 12.32 -14.09 6.83
C ASN A 121 11.22 -13.36 7.59
N PHE A 122 11.26 -12.02 7.59
CA PHE A 122 10.23 -11.20 8.22
C PHE A 122 8.85 -11.44 7.56
N VAL A 123 8.76 -11.35 6.23
CA VAL A 123 7.50 -11.56 5.49
C VAL A 123 6.97 -12.98 5.71
N SER A 124 7.83 -14.00 5.66
CA SER A 124 7.45 -15.39 5.90
C SER A 124 6.98 -15.67 7.34
N GLY A 125 7.38 -14.84 8.29
CA GLY A 125 6.98 -14.95 9.70
C GLY A 125 5.68 -14.23 10.04
N ILE A 126 5.06 -13.48 9.11
CA ILE A 126 3.82 -12.74 9.38
C ILE A 126 2.64 -13.71 9.48
N PRO A 127 1.94 -13.78 10.62
CA PRO A 127 0.82 -14.69 10.78
C PRO A 127 -0.45 -14.15 10.13
N GLY A 128 -1.16 -15.00 9.41
CA GLY A 128 -2.49 -14.71 8.89
C GLY A 128 -2.53 -13.77 7.68
N ALA A 129 -3.57 -13.94 6.90
CA ALA A 129 -3.79 -13.25 5.64
C ALA A 129 -3.97 -11.73 5.79
N GLY A 130 -4.73 -11.33 6.81
CA GLY A 130 -5.04 -9.91 7.04
C GLY A 130 -3.82 -9.08 7.36
N LEU A 131 -3.00 -9.54 8.31
CA LEU A 131 -1.79 -8.82 8.70
C LEU A 131 -0.76 -8.80 7.57
N LEU A 132 -0.60 -9.90 6.83
CA LEU A 132 0.30 -9.94 5.68
C LEU A 132 -0.12 -8.90 4.62
N ALA A 133 -1.42 -8.85 4.28
CA ALA A 133 -1.93 -7.87 3.33
C ALA A 133 -1.64 -6.43 3.78
N ASP A 134 -1.89 -6.11 5.05
CA ASP A 134 -1.70 -4.77 5.60
C ASP A 134 -0.21 -4.36 5.61
N VAL A 135 0.68 -5.26 6.01
CA VAL A 135 2.13 -5.00 6.03
C VAL A 135 2.67 -4.78 4.62
N VAL A 136 2.34 -5.69 3.69
CA VAL A 136 2.82 -5.58 2.30
C VAL A 136 2.26 -4.33 1.63
N THR A 137 0.96 -4.02 1.81
CA THR A 137 0.37 -2.77 1.27
C THR A 137 1.10 -1.52 1.77
N SER A 138 1.56 -1.52 3.02
CA SER A 138 2.26 -0.36 3.58
C SER A 138 3.58 -0.07 2.88
N THR A 139 4.25 -1.09 2.34
CA THR A 139 5.54 -0.98 1.65
C THR A 139 5.41 -0.69 0.16
N LEU A 140 4.28 -1.05 -0.46
CA LEU A 140 4.06 -0.84 -1.89
C LEU A 140 3.91 0.65 -2.23
N PRO A 141 4.46 1.10 -3.38
CA PRO A 141 4.36 2.49 -3.86
C PRO A 141 2.99 2.77 -4.50
N LEU A 142 1.90 2.39 -3.82
CA LEU A 142 0.53 2.57 -4.30
C LEU A 142 0.03 4.00 -4.08
N PRO A 143 -0.85 4.50 -4.98
CA PRO A 143 -1.59 5.74 -4.77
C PRO A 143 -2.41 5.70 -3.47
N PRO A 144 -2.65 6.85 -2.82
CA PRO A 144 -3.44 6.91 -1.59
C PRO A 144 -4.84 6.30 -1.73
N GLU A 145 -5.48 6.50 -2.87
CA GLU A 145 -6.82 5.99 -3.18
C GLU A 145 -6.86 4.45 -3.19
N GLU A 146 -5.85 3.83 -3.79
CA GLU A 146 -5.72 2.37 -3.81
C GLU A 146 -5.44 1.82 -2.41
N LYS A 147 -4.59 2.49 -1.63
CA LYS A 147 -4.36 2.13 -0.23
C LYS A 147 -5.62 2.27 0.62
N ALA A 148 -6.44 3.28 0.38
CA ALA A 148 -7.72 3.48 1.05
C ALA A 148 -8.71 2.34 0.72
N LEU A 149 -8.79 1.92 -0.55
CA LEU A 149 -9.61 0.78 -0.97
C LEU A 149 -9.17 -0.53 -0.32
N LEU A 150 -7.87 -0.78 -0.22
CA LEU A 150 -7.33 -1.96 0.47
C LEU A 150 -7.62 -1.90 1.98
N LEU A 151 -7.51 -0.72 2.59
CA LEU A 151 -7.82 -0.51 4.00
C LEU A 151 -9.30 -0.79 4.30
N ALA A 152 -10.19 -0.44 3.37
CA ALA A 152 -11.65 -0.60 3.52
C ALA A 152 -12.13 -2.05 3.27
N GLU A 153 -11.36 -2.89 2.57
CA GLU A 153 -11.74 -4.27 2.30
C GLU A 153 -11.68 -5.12 3.58
N ALA A 154 -12.82 -5.63 4.03
CA ALA A 154 -12.93 -6.43 5.24
C ALA A 154 -12.51 -7.90 5.05
N ASN A 155 -12.58 -8.41 3.81
CA ASN A 155 -12.20 -9.79 3.53
C ASN A 155 -10.68 -9.92 3.32
N PRO A 156 -9.94 -10.62 4.20
CA PRO A 156 -8.48 -10.73 4.13
C PRO A 156 -8.00 -11.44 2.86
N THR A 157 -8.74 -12.41 2.34
CA THR A 157 -8.39 -13.10 1.09
C THR A 157 -8.49 -12.16 -0.10
N ARG A 158 -9.56 -11.36 -0.19
CA ARG A 158 -9.69 -10.36 -1.25
C ARG A 158 -8.63 -9.27 -1.18
N ARG A 159 -8.21 -8.90 0.04
CA ARG A 159 -7.06 -7.98 0.19
C ARG A 159 -5.79 -8.61 -0.36
N LEU A 160 -5.50 -9.87 -0.03
CA LEU A 160 -4.34 -10.57 -0.57
C LEU A 160 -4.38 -10.73 -2.09
N GLU A 161 -5.55 -11.00 -2.69
CA GLU A 161 -5.71 -11.06 -4.15
C GLU A 161 -5.31 -9.73 -4.82
N ARG A 162 -5.77 -8.62 -4.28
CA ARG A 162 -5.38 -7.29 -4.79
C ARG A 162 -3.89 -7.02 -4.59
N VAL A 163 -3.36 -7.33 -3.42
CA VAL A 163 -1.93 -7.20 -3.12
C VAL A 163 -1.09 -8.07 -4.07
N ALA A 164 -1.52 -9.31 -4.33
CA ALA A 164 -0.85 -10.19 -5.29
C ALA A 164 -0.78 -9.57 -6.68
N SER A 165 -1.90 -8.99 -7.16
CA SER A 165 -1.93 -8.32 -8.47
C SER A 165 -0.98 -7.12 -8.55
N HIS A 166 -0.83 -6.35 -7.47
CA HIS A 166 0.14 -5.26 -7.41
C HIS A 166 1.58 -5.79 -7.39
N LEU A 167 1.87 -6.83 -6.60
CA LEU A 167 3.21 -7.44 -6.57
C LEU A 167 3.59 -8.07 -7.91
N GLU A 168 2.65 -8.70 -8.62
CA GLU A 168 2.90 -9.24 -9.97
C GLU A 168 3.31 -8.14 -10.96
N ARG A 169 2.68 -6.97 -10.87
CA ARG A 169 3.07 -5.79 -11.67
C ARG A 169 4.47 -5.29 -11.29
N GLU A 170 4.77 -5.18 -9.99
CA GLU A 170 6.10 -4.77 -9.50
C GLU A 170 7.20 -5.73 -9.96
N VAL A 171 6.98 -7.04 -9.86
CA VAL A 171 7.90 -8.06 -10.36
C VAL A 171 8.14 -7.85 -11.86
N THR A 172 7.09 -7.66 -12.64
CA THR A 172 7.19 -7.45 -14.10
C THR A 172 7.98 -6.18 -14.44
N ILE A 173 7.76 -5.10 -13.70
CA ILE A 173 8.49 -3.83 -13.88
C ILE A 173 9.96 -4.00 -13.53
N ALA A 174 10.25 -4.61 -12.37
CA ALA A 174 11.62 -4.82 -11.90
C ALA A 174 12.43 -5.76 -12.82
N GLU A 175 11.84 -6.86 -13.27
CA GLU A 175 12.46 -7.75 -14.27
C GLU A 175 12.79 -7.03 -15.57
N THR A 176 11.90 -6.15 -16.01
CA THR A 176 12.10 -5.37 -17.23
C THR A 176 13.21 -4.36 -17.07
N GLN A 177 13.24 -3.63 -15.95
CA GLN A 177 14.30 -2.70 -15.62
C GLN A 177 15.65 -3.40 -15.56
N ARG A 178 15.71 -4.56 -14.89
CA ARG A 178 16.95 -5.36 -14.81
C ARG A 178 17.43 -5.82 -16.18
N ALA A 179 16.53 -6.27 -17.06
CA ALA A 179 16.85 -6.65 -18.43
C ALA A 179 17.34 -5.47 -19.27
N LEU A 180 16.76 -4.27 -19.08
CA LEU A 180 17.21 -3.05 -19.76
C LEU A 180 18.61 -2.61 -19.29
N ASN A 181 18.87 -2.65 -17.99
CA ASN A 181 20.16 -2.29 -17.41
C ASN A 181 21.27 -3.24 -17.91
N GLN A 182 21.02 -4.56 -17.93
CA GLN A 182 21.95 -5.55 -18.48
C GLN A 182 22.24 -5.35 -19.97
N THR A 183 21.29 -4.79 -20.73
CA THR A 183 21.49 -4.47 -22.16
C THR A 183 22.24 -3.14 -22.34
N SER A 184 22.16 -2.24 -21.38
CA SER A 184 22.87 -0.94 -21.41
C SER A 184 24.34 -1.10 -21.06
N ASP A 185 24.70 -2.07 -20.25
CA ASP A 185 26.09 -2.38 -19.88
C ASP A 185 26.86 -3.11 -21.00
N SER A 186 26.14 -3.65 -21.99
CA SER A 186 26.75 -4.18 -23.21
C SER A 186 26.91 -3.05 -24.25
N ASP A 187 27.97 -2.25 -24.11
CA ASP A 187 28.33 -1.12 -24.96
C ASP A 187 28.64 -1.53 -26.42
N ASP A 188 28.57 -2.83 -26.73
CA ASP A 188 28.85 -3.43 -28.04
C ASP A 188 27.59 -3.78 -28.86
N MET A 189 26.41 -3.36 -28.44
CA MET A 189 25.18 -3.74 -29.15
C MET A 189 24.80 -2.71 -30.20
N ASP A 190 24.73 -3.16 -31.46
CA ASP A 190 24.26 -2.38 -32.61
C ASP A 190 22.95 -1.64 -32.31
N PRO A 191 22.86 -0.31 -32.52
CA PRO A 191 21.70 0.52 -32.25
C PRO A 191 20.38 -0.06 -32.77
N ASP A 192 20.37 -0.64 -33.95
CA ASP A 192 19.19 -1.25 -34.59
C ASP A 192 18.73 -2.53 -33.87
N ARG A 193 19.64 -3.23 -33.24
CA ARG A 193 19.36 -4.45 -32.48
C ARG A 193 18.75 -4.09 -31.10
N ARG A 194 19.27 -3.01 -30.51
CA ARG A 194 18.75 -2.44 -29.24
C ARG A 194 17.31 -1.93 -29.41
N GLU A 195 17.04 -1.20 -30.50
CA GLU A 195 15.72 -0.68 -30.77
C GLU A 195 14.69 -1.80 -31.00
N ARG A 196 15.06 -2.83 -31.76
CA ARG A 196 14.20 -4.01 -31.99
C ARG A 196 13.92 -4.79 -30.70
N PHE A 197 14.89 -4.93 -29.81
CA PHE A 197 14.74 -5.56 -28.50
C PHE A 197 13.79 -4.77 -27.62
N LEU A 198 13.98 -3.46 -27.52
CA LEU A 198 13.12 -2.57 -26.74
C LEU A 198 11.66 -2.60 -27.21
N ARG A 199 11.43 -2.53 -28.53
CA ARG A 199 10.07 -2.63 -29.10
C ARG A 199 9.40 -3.98 -28.84
N ARG A 200 10.17 -5.06 -28.85
CA ARG A 200 9.64 -6.40 -28.53
C ARG A 200 9.24 -6.44 -27.05
N ARG A 201 10.07 -5.94 -26.17
CA ARG A 201 9.84 -5.97 -24.73
C ARG A 201 8.68 -5.08 -24.31
N MET A 202 8.56 -3.90 -24.91
CA MET A 202 7.38 -3.04 -24.70
C MET A 202 6.08 -3.76 -25.07
N ARG A 203 6.01 -4.44 -26.20
CA ARG A 203 4.83 -5.22 -26.59
C ARG A 203 4.53 -6.37 -25.62
N GLU A 204 5.55 -7.06 -25.13
CA GLU A 204 5.37 -8.12 -24.12
C GLU A 204 4.81 -7.57 -22.82
N LEU A 205 5.23 -6.39 -22.41
CA LEU A 205 4.74 -5.69 -21.22
C LEU A 205 3.31 -5.19 -21.39
N GLU A 206 3.01 -4.56 -22.53
CA GLU A 206 1.66 -4.11 -22.86
C GLU A 206 0.67 -5.28 -22.85
N ASN A 207 1.06 -6.43 -23.38
CA ASN A 207 0.24 -7.64 -23.36
C ASN A 207 0.04 -8.16 -21.92
N LYS A 208 1.10 -8.27 -21.11
CA LYS A 208 1.01 -8.74 -19.72
C LYS A 208 0.20 -7.78 -18.84
N LEU A 209 0.37 -6.47 -19.00
CA LEU A 209 -0.39 -5.47 -18.26
C LEU A 209 -1.83 -5.38 -18.74
N GLY A 210 -2.09 -5.55 -20.03
CA GLY A 210 -3.44 -5.59 -20.59
C GLY A 210 -4.22 -6.87 -20.26
N GLU A 211 -3.55 -7.99 -19.99
CA GLU A 211 -4.16 -9.22 -19.49
C GLU A 211 -4.49 -9.15 -17.99
N ALA A 212 -3.73 -8.36 -17.24
CA ALA A 212 -3.93 -8.17 -15.80
C ALA A 212 -5.07 -7.19 -15.45
N ASP A 213 -5.58 -6.42 -16.41
CA ASP A 213 -6.65 -5.43 -16.18
C ASP A 213 -7.88 -5.72 -17.06
N PRO A 214 -8.84 -6.56 -16.61
CA PRO A 214 -10.04 -6.89 -17.36
C PRO A 214 -11.00 -5.71 -17.54
N SER A 215 -10.79 -4.58 -16.88
CA SER A 215 -11.64 -3.38 -16.98
C SER A 215 -11.39 -2.52 -18.23
N THR A 216 -10.35 -2.80 -19.02
CA THR A 216 -10.03 -2.04 -20.24
C THR A 216 -10.69 -2.59 -21.51
N ARG A 217 -11.52 -3.64 -21.40
CA ARG A 217 -12.30 -4.24 -22.49
C ARG A 217 -13.79 -3.89 -22.40
N ALA A 218 -14.15 -2.62 -22.40
CA ALA A 218 -15.52 -2.16 -22.61
C ALA A 218 -15.54 -1.14 -23.76
#